data_9fdf008d350d876fe00afbb1bcd66ed7
#
_entry.id   9fdf008d350d876fe00afbb1bcd66ed7
#
_cell.length_a   1.000
_cell.length_b   1.000
_cell.length_c   1.000
_cell.angle_alpha   90.00
_cell.angle_beta   90.00
_cell.angle_gamma   90.00
#
_symmetry.space_group_name_H-M   'P 1'
#
loop_
_entity.id
_entity.type
_entity.pdbx_description
1 polymer ?
#
loop_
_entity_poly.entity_id
_entity_poly.type
_entity_poly.pdbx_seq_one_letter_code
_entity_poly.pdbx_strand_id
1 'polypeptide(L)'
;INEGSLDKIAENIKAGDYLIIQFGHNDCSNQSGYLEDRYVPLGTPDENGIYPTTAGTKVATPSTLTDKYGDTFYSYDCGGTYKWYLQQYIEVAKAAGAKPVLVTPVSRLYYTADGTIKAHHDSTDTTTGTLVTENNAYITAVKQLAEEQNVLLMDAFELTKTMYETAY
;
A
#
# COMPACT_ATOMS: atom_id res chain seq x y z
N ILE A 1 -10.51 2.07 4.08
CA ILE A 1 -11.48 3.10 3.66
C ILE A 1 -12.89 2.52 3.74
N ASN A 2 -13.12 1.41 3.08
CA ASN A 2 -14.45 0.81 2.94
C ASN A 2 -15.08 0.33 4.27
N GLU A 3 -14.28 0.01 5.27
CA GLU A 3 -14.73 -0.37 6.60
C GLU A 3 -15.05 0.84 7.51
N GLY A 4 -15.05 2.05 6.97
CA GLY A 4 -15.29 3.29 7.72
C GLY A 4 -14.11 3.75 8.58
N SER A 5 -12.95 3.11 8.49
CA SER A 5 -11.78 3.50 9.29
C SER A 5 -11.29 4.92 8.96
N LEU A 6 -11.33 5.31 7.68
CA LEU A 6 -10.96 6.67 7.27
C LEU A 6 -11.93 7.71 7.81
N ASP A 7 -13.24 7.42 7.83
CA ASP A 7 -14.26 8.31 8.38
C ASP A 7 -14.07 8.51 9.89
N LYS A 8 -13.76 7.44 10.61
CA LYS A 8 -13.43 7.51 12.05
C LYS A 8 -12.16 8.34 12.32
N ILE A 9 -11.15 8.25 11.44
CA ILE A 9 -9.98 9.11 11.54
C ILE A 9 -10.39 10.57 11.32
N ALA A 10 -11.17 10.86 10.28
CA ALA A 10 -11.64 12.21 9.98
C ALA A 10 -12.45 12.85 11.12
N GLU A 11 -13.25 12.04 11.83
CA GLU A 11 -14.03 12.49 12.99
C GLU A 11 -13.18 12.82 14.24
N ASN A 12 -12.02 12.21 14.37
CA ASN A 12 -11.25 12.25 15.63
C ASN A 12 -9.93 13.01 15.53
N ILE A 13 -9.32 13.10 14.33
CA ILE A 13 -8.05 13.77 14.12
C ILE A 13 -8.17 15.29 14.30
N LYS A 14 -7.13 15.91 14.89
CA LYS A 14 -7.12 17.33 15.25
C LYS A 14 -5.91 18.06 14.68
N ALA A 15 -6.01 19.36 14.61
CA ALA A 15 -4.90 20.22 14.24
C ALA A 15 -3.69 19.99 15.18
N GLY A 16 -2.54 19.78 14.58
CA GLY A 16 -1.29 19.50 15.29
C GLY A 16 -1.00 18.02 15.52
N ASP A 17 -1.96 17.11 15.32
CA ASP A 17 -1.74 15.68 15.38
C ASP A 17 -0.83 15.20 14.25
N TYR A 18 -0.26 14.00 14.41
CA TYR A 18 0.43 13.28 13.35
C TYR A 18 -0.41 12.08 12.93
N LEU A 19 -0.67 11.93 11.65
CA LEU A 19 -1.27 10.73 11.07
C LEU A 19 -0.18 9.89 10.41
N ILE A 20 0.18 8.77 11.05
CA ILE A 20 1.15 7.81 10.49
C ILE A 20 0.39 6.85 9.60
N ILE A 21 0.78 6.77 8.33
CA ILE A 21 0.10 6.01 7.27
C ILE A 21 1.08 4.94 6.77
N GLN A 22 0.82 3.68 7.12
CA GLN A 22 1.61 2.53 6.66
C GLN A 22 0.67 1.45 6.10
N PHE A 23 0.68 1.29 4.78
CA PHE A 23 0.00 0.22 4.05
C PHE A 23 0.95 -0.35 3.01
N GLY A 24 0.55 -1.40 2.30
CA GLY A 24 1.32 -1.97 1.18
C GLY A 24 1.97 -3.30 1.50
N HIS A 25 1.90 -3.79 2.75
CA HIS A 25 2.53 -5.06 3.10
C HIS A 25 1.85 -6.26 2.42
N ASN A 26 0.54 -6.20 2.21
CA ASN A 26 -0.26 -7.22 1.54
C ASN A 26 -0.95 -6.71 0.26
N ASP A 27 -0.90 -5.43 -0.01
CA ASP A 27 -1.58 -4.79 -1.15
C ASP A 27 -1.04 -5.26 -2.50
N CYS A 28 0.18 -5.81 -2.52
CA CYS A 28 0.78 -6.46 -3.68
C CYS A 28 0.26 -7.88 -3.92
N SER A 29 -0.56 -8.44 -3.03
CA SER A 29 -1.01 -9.84 -3.10
C SER A 29 -2.15 -10.00 -4.10
N ASN A 30 -1.81 -10.08 -5.39
CA ASN A 30 -2.75 -10.29 -6.49
C ASN A 30 -2.89 -11.75 -6.91
N GLN A 31 -2.54 -12.69 -6.05
CA GLN A 31 -2.70 -14.12 -6.28
C GLN A 31 -4.14 -14.57 -6.05
N SER A 32 -4.58 -15.64 -6.72
CA SER A 32 -5.87 -16.27 -6.49
C SER A 32 -6.12 -16.55 -5.01
N GLY A 33 -7.25 -16.09 -4.49
CA GLY A 33 -7.62 -16.18 -3.08
C GLY A 33 -7.24 -14.96 -2.22
N TYR A 34 -6.53 -13.97 -2.79
CA TYR A 34 -6.20 -12.70 -2.13
C TYR A 34 -6.60 -11.46 -2.94
N LEU A 35 -6.97 -11.65 -4.21
CA LEU A 35 -7.34 -10.55 -5.13
C LEU A 35 -8.48 -9.68 -4.61
N GLU A 36 -9.40 -10.30 -3.89
CA GLU A 36 -10.69 -9.70 -3.55
C GLU A 36 -10.64 -8.93 -2.23
N ASP A 37 -9.71 -9.29 -1.34
CA ASP A 37 -9.65 -8.72 0.01
C ASP A 37 -8.39 -7.87 0.31
N ARG A 38 -7.35 -8.00 -0.49
CA ARG A 38 -6.04 -7.39 -0.18
C ARG A 38 -5.42 -6.60 -1.31
N TYR A 39 -5.62 -7.05 -2.55
CA TYR A 39 -4.95 -6.45 -3.68
C TYR A 39 -5.44 -5.05 -3.99
N VAL A 40 -4.50 -4.11 -4.09
CA VAL A 40 -4.75 -2.76 -4.58
C VAL A 40 -3.76 -2.48 -5.72
N PRO A 41 -4.25 -2.24 -6.95
CA PRO A 41 -3.36 -2.09 -8.10
C PRO A 41 -2.49 -0.83 -8.02
N LEU A 42 -1.25 -0.95 -8.48
CA LEU A 42 -0.38 0.20 -8.68
C LEU A 42 -0.77 1.05 -9.89
N GLY A 43 -1.38 0.42 -10.89
CA GLY A 43 -1.51 0.96 -12.24
C GLY A 43 -0.21 0.84 -13.04
N THR A 44 -0.26 1.21 -14.31
CA THR A 44 0.91 1.19 -15.19
C THR A 44 1.69 2.48 -15.00
N PRO A 45 2.99 2.42 -14.67
CA PRO A 45 3.80 3.62 -14.56
C PRO A 45 3.98 4.30 -15.93
N ASP A 46 4.23 5.59 -15.92
CA ASP A 46 4.57 6.35 -17.11
C ASP A 46 6.00 6.07 -17.61
N GLU A 47 6.44 6.78 -18.66
CA GLU A 47 7.77 6.65 -19.25
C GLU A 47 8.92 6.99 -18.30
N ASN A 48 8.64 7.72 -17.21
CA ASN A 48 9.60 8.08 -16.16
C ASN A 48 9.53 7.12 -14.97
N GLY A 49 8.71 6.07 -15.04
CA GLY A 49 8.50 5.13 -13.95
C GLY A 49 7.62 5.65 -12.81
N ILE A 50 6.83 6.70 -13.06
CA ILE A 50 5.93 7.28 -12.06
C ILE A 50 4.60 6.54 -12.09
N TYR A 51 4.23 5.95 -10.96
CA TYR A 51 2.94 5.27 -10.79
C TYR A 51 1.79 6.27 -10.74
N PRO A 52 0.64 5.94 -11.37
CA PRO A 52 -0.51 6.86 -11.43
C PRO A 52 -1.24 6.97 -10.10
N THR A 53 -1.90 8.12 -9.93
CA THR A 53 -2.88 8.36 -8.86
C THR A 53 -4.27 8.40 -9.50
N THR A 54 -4.80 7.21 -9.81
CA THR A 54 -6.12 7.07 -10.44
C THR A 54 -7.20 6.91 -9.39
N ALA A 55 -8.22 7.74 -9.46
CA ALA A 55 -9.34 7.72 -8.52
C ALA A 55 -10.14 6.42 -8.60
N GLY A 56 -10.53 5.93 -7.45
CA GLY A 56 -11.42 4.79 -7.28
C GLY A 56 -12.68 5.15 -6.50
N THR A 57 -13.42 4.14 -6.06
CA THR A 57 -14.55 4.32 -5.17
C THR A 57 -14.13 4.23 -3.71
N LYS A 58 -14.80 5.01 -2.85
CA LYS A 58 -14.63 4.93 -1.38
C LYS A 58 -15.58 3.91 -0.73
N VAL A 59 -16.50 3.38 -1.50
CA VAL A 59 -17.56 2.50 -1.01
C VAL A 59 -17.35 1.10 -1.61
N ALA A 60 -17.23 0.11 -0.75
CA ALA A 60 -17.22 -1.28 -1.16
C ALA A 60 -18.57 -1.70 -1.72
N THR A 61 -18.56 -2.46 -2.79
CA THR A 61 -19.71 -3.29 -3.13
C THR A 61 -19.62 -4.57 -2.32
N PRO A 62 -20.56 -4.85 -1.42
CA PRO A 62 -20.54 -6.10 -0.68
C PRO A 62 -20.51 -7.29 -1.64
N SER A 63 -19.57 -8.18 -1.46
CA SER A 63 -19.53 -9.46 -2.15
C SER A 63 -20.22 -10.51 -1.30
N THR A 64 -20.85 -11.47 -1.94
CA THR A 64 -21.37 -12.68 -1.29
C THR A 64 -20.33 -13.80 -1.24
N LEU A 65 -19.09 -13.51 -1.60
CA LEU A 65 -18.01 -14.48 -1.56
C LEU A 65 -17.66 -14.85 -0.13
N THR A 66 -17.35 -16.09 0.09
CA THR A 66 -16.81 -16.60 1.34
C THR A 66 -15.35 -16.95 1.14
N ASP A 67 -14.56 -16.73 2.17
CA ASP A 67 -13.17 -17.16 2.18
C ASP A 67 -13.05 -18.70 2.29
N LYS A 68 -11.84 -19.22 2.30
CA LYS A 68 -11.58 -20.66 2.44
C LYS A 68 -12.01 -21.26 3.79
N TYR A 69 -12.36 -20.42 4.76
CA TYR A 69 -12.87 -20.81 6.08
C TYR A 69 -14.40 -20.72 6.18
N GLY A 70 -15.07 -20.22 5.11
CA GLY A 70 -16.51 -20.04 5.07
C GLY A 70 -17.00 -18.71 5.63
N ASP A 71 -16.08 -17.81 5.99
CA ASP A 71 -16.41 -16.47 6.45
C ASP A 71 -16.76 -15.57 5.27
N THR A 72 -17.87 -14.86 5.35
CA THR A 72 -18.25 -13.87 4.35
C THR A 72 -17.31 -12.68 4.42
N PHE A 73 -16.68 -12.34 3.32
CA PHE A 73 -15.88 -11.13 3.20
C PHE A 73 -16.38 -10.24 2.06
N TYR A 74 -15.96 -9.00 2.09
CA TYR A 74 -16.33 -8.04 1.08
C TYR A 74 -15.23 -7.99 0.03
N SER A 75 -15.56 -8.31 -1.22
CA SER A 75 -14.69 -7.97 -2.33
C SER A 75 -14.86 -6.51 -2.66
N TYR A 76 -13.75 -5.82 -2.82
CA TYR A 76 -13.75 -4.41 -3.12
C TYR A 76 -13.28 -4.23 -4.55
N ASP A 77 -14.22 -4.02 -5.47
CA ASP A 77 -13.90 -3.45 -6.76
C ASP A 77 -13.67 -1.95 -6.55
N CYS A 78 -12.46 -1.62 -6.12
CA CYS A 78 -12.16 -0.25 -5.74
C CYS A 78 -11.79 0.62 -6.94
N GLY A 79 -11.38 0.05 -8.08
CA GLY A 79 -11.03 0.80 -9.30
C GLY A 79 -9.91 1.83 -9.16
N GLY A 80 -9.48 2.16 -7.95
CA GLY A 80 -8.44 3.13 -7.67
C GLY A 80 -7.05 2.50 -7.55
N THR A 81 -6.01 3.33 -7.73
CA THR A 81 -4.64 2.90 -7.53
C THR A 81 -4.19 3.03 -6.08
N TYR A 82 -3.14 2.31 -5.71
CA TYR A 82 -2.56 2.33 -4.39
C TYR A 82 -2.20 3.75 -3.91
N LYS A 83 -1.59 4.57 -4.78
CA LYS A 83 -1.29 5.97 -4.47
C LYS A 83 -2.55 6.79 -4.17
N TRP A 84 -3.64 6.56 -4.90
CA TRP A 84 -4.90 7.27 -4.67
C TRP A 84 -5.49 6.95 -3.29
N TYR A 85 -5.45 5.69 -2.85
CA TYR A 85 -5.94 5.33 -1.52
C TYR A 85 -5.10 5.93 -0.41
N LEU A 86 -3.79 5.95 -0.53
CA LEU A 86 -2.91 6.64 0.43
C LEU A 86 -3.17 8.15 0.46
N GLN A 87 -3.41 8.75 -0.70
CA GLN A 87 -3.73 10.18 -0.80
C GLN A 87 -4.99 10.56 -0.02
N GLN A 88 -6.02 9.69 0.04
CA GLN A 88 -7.22 9.97 0.83
C GLN A 88 -6.90 10.19 2.32
N TYR A 89 -5.97 9.44 2.88
CA TYR A 89 -5.52 9.63 4.27
C TYR A 89 -4.74 10.93 4.44
N ILE A 90 -3.91 11.29 3.46
CA ILE A 90 -3.16 12.56 3.46
C ILE A 90 -4.12 13.74 3.43
N GLU A 91 -5.14 13.69 2.57
CA GLU A 91 -6.14 14.74 2.44
C GLU A 91 -6.95 14.95 3.73
N VAL A 92 -7.38 13.87 4.38
CA VAL A 92 -8.07 13.91 5.67
C VAL A 92 -7.19 14.56 6.74
N ALA A 93 -5.91 14.19 6.84
CA ALA A 93 -4.99 14.80 7.79
C ALA A 93 -4.79 16.29 7.52
N LYS A 94 -4.51 16.66 6.26
CA LYS A 94 -4.30 18.06 5.87
C LYS A 94 -5.55 18.91 6.13
N ALA A 95 -6.74 18.40 5.83
CA ALA A 95 -8.02 19.08 6.06
C ALA A 95 -8.26 19.38 7.56
N ALA A 96 -7.80 18.51 8.44
CA ALA A 96 -7.89 18.72 9.88
C ALA A 96 -6.75 19.58 10.46
N GLY A 97 -5.78 20.00 9.65
CA GLY A 97 -4.56 20.69 10.13
C GLY A 97 -3.57 19.76 10.84
N ALA A 98 -3.70 18.45 10.64
CA ALA A 98 -2.75 17.46 11.12
C ALA A 98 -1.60 17.24 10.11
N LYS A 99 -0.55 16.56 10.56
CA LYS A 99 0.65 16.30 9.78
C LYS A 99 0.66 14.85 9.31
N PRO A 100 0.41 14.56 8.02
CA PRO A 100 0.54 13.21 7.49
C PRO A 100 2.01 12.79 7.40
N VAL A 101 2.27 11.53 7.75
CA VAL A 101 3.57 10.87 7.63
C VAL A 101 3.36 9.57 6.89
N LEU A 102 3.90 9.45 5.69
CA LEU A 102 3.93 8.18 4.97
C LEU A 102 5.07 7.31 5.50
N VAL A 103 4.77 6.03 5.66
CA VAL A 103 5.76 5.03 6.08
C VAL A 103 5.76 3.91 5.05
N THR A 104 6.93 3.58 4.50
CA THR A 104 7.04 2.43 3.60
C THR A 104 6.76 1.12 4.35
N PRO A 105 6.17 0.11 3.70
CA PRO A 105 6.09 -1.22 4.28
C PRO A 105 7.47 -1.71 4.72
N VAL A 106 7.52 -2.40 5.85
CA VAL A 106 8.77 -3.01 6.34
C VAL A 106 9.21 -4.15 5.42
N SER A 107 10.51 -4.42 5.32
CA SER A 107 11.01 -5.59 4.62
C SER A 107 10.62 -6.89 5.33
N ARG A 108 10.53 -8.00 4.58
CA ARG A 108 10.37 -9.34 5.13
C ARG A 108 11.74 -10.01 5.27
N LEU A 109 11.85 -10.95 6.18
CA LEU A 109 13.05 -11.78 6.38
C LEU A 109 13.20 -12.85 5.28
N TYR A 110 13.18 -12.41 4.02
CA TYR A 110 13.39 -13.28 2.86
C TYR A 110 14.77 -13.03 2.28
N TYR A 111 15.75 -13.84 2.68
CA TYR A 111 17.11 -13.72 2.20
C TYR A 111 17.32 -14.40 0.86
N THR A 112 18.19 -13.81 0.05
CA THR A 112 18.86 -14.46 -1.07
C THR A 112 20.00 -15.33 -0.55
N ALA A 113 20.63 -16.10 -1.43
CA ALA A 113 21.73 -16.98 -1.04
C ALA A 113 22.99 -16.22 -0.54
N ASP A 114 23.12 -14.95 -0.92
CA ASP A 114 24.23 -14.08 -0.51
C ASP A 114 23.90 -13.21 0.73
N GLY A 115 22.75 -13.47 1.38
CA GLY A 115 22.36 -12.76 2.60
C GLY A 115 21.68 -11.42 2.39
N THR A 116 21.40 -11.04 1.17
CA THR A 116 20.62 -9.82 0.88
C THR A 116 19.12 -10.07 1.01
N ILE A 117 18.35 -9.03 1.29
CA ILE A 117 16.89 -9.11 1.36
C ILE A 117 16.29 -9.08 -0.05
N LYS A 118 15.43 -10.07 -0.36
CA LYS A 118 14.68 -10.13 -1.61
C LYS A 118 13.66 -8.99 -1.73
N ALA A 119 13.50 -8.48 -2.94
CA ALA A 119 12.32 -7.70 -3.30
C ALA A 119 11.05 -8.59 -3.14
N HIS A 120 9.99 -8.06 -2.55
CA HIS A 120 8.75 -8.81 -2.33
C HIS A 120 7.49 -7.93 -2.24
N HIS A 121 7.64 -6.63 -2.34
CA HIS A 121 6.52 -5.68 -2.42
C HIS A 121 6.18 -5.35 -3.87
N ASP A 122 6.04 -6.40 -4.67
CA ASP A 122 5.71 -6.35 -6.09
C ASP A 122 4.50 -7.23 -6.40
N SER A 123 3.71 -6.82 -7.38
CA SER A 123 2.59 -7.61 -7.87
C SER A 123 3.07 -8.74 -8.77
N THR A 124 2.30 -9.82 -8.80
CA THR A 124 2.47 -10.88 -9.79
C THR A 124 1.62 -10.55 -11.02
N ASP A 125 2.17 -10.76 -12.22
CA ASP A 125 1.39 -10.71 -13.46
C ASP A 125 0.33 -11.81 -13.42
N THR A 126 -0.94 -11.40 -13.50
CA THR A 126 -2.07 -12.33 -13.41
C THR A 126 -2.22 -13.25 -14.61
N THR A 127 -1.54 -12.94 -15.72
CA THR A 127 -1.55 -13.74 -16.95
C THR A 127 -0.47 -14.82 -16.94
N THR A 128 0.71 -14.48 -16.44
CA THR A 128 1.90 -15.34 -16.48
C THR A 128 2.25 -15.98 -15.14
N GLY A 129 1.70 -15.47 -14.04
CA GLY A 129 2.06 -15.87 -12.68
C GLY A 129 3.47 -15.43 -12.26
N THR A 130 4.12 -14.60 -13.07
CA THR A 130 5.48 -14.12 -12.84
C THR A 130 5.45 -12.81 -12.04
N LEU A 131 6.44 -12.58 -11.16
CA LEU A 131 6.61 -11.28 -10.52
C LEU A 131 6.80 -10.20 -11.60
N VAL A 132 5.98 -9.14 -11.51
CA VAL A 132 5.98 -8.06 -12.51
C VAL A 132 7.27 -7.26 -12.45
N THR A 133 7.80 -7.09 -11.24
CA THR A 133 9.04 -6.36 -11.01
C THR A 133 9.78 -6.98 -9.84
N GLU A 134 11.09 -6.84 -9.82
CA GLU A 134 11.92 -7.19 -8.67
C GLU A 134 12.39 -5.94 -7.90
N ASN A 135 11.67 -4.82 -8.05
CA ASN A 135 12.11 -3.50 -7.63
C ASN A 135 11.32 -2.92 -6.44
N ASN A 136 10.52 -3.72 -5.74
CA ASN A 136 9.66 -3.24 -4.65
C ASN A 136 8.78 -2.06 -5.10
N ALA A 137 7.97 -2.26 -6.11
CA ALA A 137 7.18 -1.22 -6.78
C ALA A 137 6.25 -0.46 -5.84
N TYR A 138 5.68 -1.13 -4.82
CA TYR A 138 4.84 -0.48 -3.80
C TYR A 138 5.65 0.45 -2.90
N ILE A 139 6.90 0.12 -2.60
CA ILE A 139 7.82 1.01 -1.87
C ILE A 139 8.09 2.28 -2.68
N THR A 140 8.39 2.10 -3.98
CA THR A 140 8.62 3.19 -4.92
C THR A 140 7.40 4.11 -5.00
N ALA A 141 6.19 3.55 -5.10
CA ALA A 141 4.95 4.33 -5.16
C ALA A 141 4.72 5.18 -3.88
N VAL A 142 5.03 4.65 -2.69
CA VAL A 142 4.94 5.43 -1.43
C VAL A 142 5.92 6.60 -1.45
N LYS A 143 7.17 6.37 -1.87
CA LYS A 143 8.19 7.42 -1.96
C LYS A 143 7.79 8.52 -2.94
N GLN A 144 7.31 8.14 -4.13
CA GLN A 144 6.78 9.08 -5.13
C GLN A 144 5.64 9.92 -4.58
N LEU A 145 4.66 9.28 -3.91
CA LEU A 145 3.53 10.01 -3.34
C LEU A 145 3.96 10.98 -2.23
N ALA A 146 4.94 10.60 -1.40
CA ALA A 146 5.46 11.49 -0.37
C ALA A 146 6.07 12.77 -0.97
N GLU A 147 6.82 12.63 -2.06
CA GLU A 147 7.41 13.74 -2.80
C GLU A 147 6.33 14.59 -3.48
N GLU A 148 5.42 13.98 -4.23
CA GLU A 148 4.31 14.65 -4.93
C GLU A 148 3.41 15.45 -3.98
N GLN A 149 3.14 14.90 -2.80
CA GLN A 149 2.27 15.50 -1.80
C GLN A 149 3.01 16.43 -0.83
N ASN A 150 4.34 16.49 -0.92
CA ASN A 150 5.21 17.22 0.00
C ASN A 150 4.88 16.88 1.47
N VAL A 151 4.91 15.59 1.81
CA VAL A 151 4.66 15.08 3.15
C VAL A 151 5.88 14.34 3.70
N LEU A 152 5.94 14.19 5.02
CA LEU A 152 7.02 13.46 5.67
C LEU A 152 7.01 11.99 5.23
N LEU A 153 8.19 11.45 4.99
CA LEU A 153 8.42 10.03 4.70
C LEU A 153 9.33 9.41 5.76
N MET A 154 8.91 8.25 6.28
CA MET A 154 9.76 7.33 7.02
C MET A 154 10.01 6.09 6.14
N ASP A 155 11.24 5.89 5.72
CA ASP A 155 11.62 4.71 4.92
C ASP A 155 11.89 3.50 5.81
N ALA A 156 10.82 2.91 6.34
CA ALA A 156 10.90 1.74 7.20
C ALA A 156 11.40 0.49 6.45
N PHE A 157 11.21 0.44 5.11
CA PHE A 157 11.76 -0.63 4.29
C PHE A 157 13.28 -0.66 4.34
N GLU A 158 13.95 0.45 4.02
CA GLU A 158 15.41 0.53 4.02
C GLU A 158 15.99 0.36 5.42
N LEU A 159 15.33 0.91 6.45
CA LEU A 159 15.75 0.73 7.84
C LEU A 159 15.73 -0.75 8.25
N THR A 160 14.62 -1.45 7.99
CA THR A 160 14.49 -2.87 8.36
C THR A 160 15.33 -3.77 7.47
N LYS A 161 15.46 -3.47 6.18
CA LYS A 161 16.36 -4.18 5.25
C LYS A 161 17.80 -4.11 5.77
N THR A 162 18.31 -2.91 6.06
CA THR A 162 19.67 -2.72 6.58
C THR A 162 19.88 -3.47 7.90
N MET A 163 18.89 -3.40 8.81
CA MET A 163 18.96 -4.10 10.09
C MET A 163 19.08 -5.62 9.90
N TYR A 164 18.28 -6.19 8.99
CA TYR A 164 18.28 -7.63 8.74
C TYR A 164 19.57 -8.09 8.05
N GLU A 165 20.03 -7.37 7.02
CA GLU A 165 21.27 -7.69 6.31
C GLU A 165 22.51 -7.54 7.20
N THR A 166 22.49 -6.65 8.19
CA THR A 166 23.59 -6.50 9.15
C THR A 166 23.59 -7.61 10.20
N ALA A 167 22.43 -8.19 10.49
CA ALA A 167 22.28 -9.27 11.47
C ALA A 167 22.51 -10.67 10.89
N TYR A 168 22.58 -10.82 9.55
CA TYR A 168 22.86 -12.08 8.85
C TYR A 168 24.32 -12.43 8.91
#